data_29728c3030526982576c44fcf1a15fe7
#
_entry.id   29728c3030526982576c44fcf1a15fe7
#
_cell.length_a   1.000
_cell.length_b   1.000
_cell.length_c   1.000
_cell.angle_alpha   90.00
_cell.angle_beta   90.00
_cell.angle_gamma   90.00
#
_symmetry.space_group_name_H-M   'P 1'
#
loop_
_entity.id
_entity.type
_entity.pdbx_description
1 polymer ?
#
loop_
_entity_poly.entity_id
_entity_poly.type
_entity_poly.pdbx_seq_one_letter_code
_entity_poly.pdbx_strand_id
1 'polypeptide(L)'
;MTVAADTPPLVRLTGVSKHYGGVHALREVEFAARAGSIHGVLGENGAGKSTLIKIIAGVVQPSAGEMLIDGRPASFASPQAANAAGVVCVFQELSLLPDLSVADNICITRPPRRLGLIDRKAQRRRAEELLARIGCADIDPRLPVKALPLSRRQMVEIAKALGRDPRLLILDEATSALTAADVEKVYALLHQLRREGLGILYISHRMPEIKALCDTCSVFRNGRHIDTFPAGTRTDDEVVRMLIGREIHNAYPPKPVRTGAPPPVLEIRGLRWGQRLADISLTVGHGEIVGLGGLDGQGQRELLLALFGVLRGVEGSVLVDGRPVRIGSPSKAKSAGIRMALIPEDRKTEGLLLPMSVGENITLAALGGMARSGVIDRKRESDSIARMVEALRIKIGSADAAVGTLSGGNQQKVAIARWLLTEARIVLLNDPTRGIDVGTKQEIYQLLHDLAAAGTSILFYSTDYDELIGCCDRVLILYGGRVIRTLEGDAITETNIVASALNLETNGRAAEAVPA
;
A
#
# COMPACT_ATOMS: atom_id res chain seq x y z
N MET A 1 14.10 -31.52 1.95
CA MET A 1 14.62 -32.12 0.71
C MET A 1 15.17 -31.02 -0.15
N THR A 2 16.47 -30.94 -0.28
CA THR A 2 17.18 -29.95 -1.14
C THR A 2 16.85 -30.31 -2.60
N VAL A 3 16.20 -29.39 -3.32
CA VAL A 3 15.98 -29.52 -4.77
C VAL A 3 17.37 -29.58 -5.42
N ALA A 4 17.66 -30.69 -6.10
CA ALA A 4 18.95 -30.94 -6.73
C ALA A 4 19.30 -29.81 -7.70
N ALA A 5 20.56 -29.39 -7.71
CA ALA A 5 21.09 -28.30 -8.54
C ALA A 5 20.96 -28.54 -10.06
N ASP A 6 20.56 -29.74 -10.48
CA ASP A 6 20.59 -30.25 -11.86
C ASP A 6 19.25 -30.15 -12.63
N THR A 7 18.16 -29.70 -12.01
CA THR A 7 16.88 -29.61 -12.73
C THR A 7 16.85 -28.32 -13.56
N PRO A 8 16.56 -28.40 -14.87
CA PRO A 8 16.48 -27.19 -15.72
C PRO A 8 15.40 -26.25 -15.19
N PRO A 9 15.63 -24.92 -15.27
CA PRO A 9 14.65 -23.95 -14.80
C PRO A 9 13.37 -24.01 -15.65
N LEU A 10 12.22 -23.88 -14.96
CA LEU A 10 10.91 -23.78 -15.60
C LEU A 10 10.81 -22.51 -16.46
N VAL A 11 11.34 -21.40 -15.94
CA VAL A 11 11.46 -20.11 -16.64
C VAL A 11 12.90 -19.66 -16.58
N ARG A 12 13.46 -19.23 -17.72
CA ARG A 12 14.76 -18.56 -17.81
C ARG A 12 14.64 -17.33 -18.69
N LEU A 13 15.17 -16.22 -18.22
CA LEU A 13 15.33 -14.99 -18.97
C LEU A 13 16.82 -14.72 -19.10
N THR A 14 17.28 -14.38 -20.32
CA THR A 14 18.69 -14.09 -20.63
C THR A 14 18.78 -12.75 -21.36
N GLY A 15 19.46 -11.78 -20.76
CA GLY A 15 19.68 -10.46 -21.32
C GLY A 15 18.40 -9.66 -21.57
N VAL A 16 17.30 -9.97 -20.85
CA VAL A 16 16.00 -9.37 -21.13
C VAL A 16 15.98 -7.89 -20.78
N SER A 17 15.65 -7.07 -21.77
CA SER A 17 15.50 -5.62 -21.64
C SER A 17 14.13 -5.16 -22.10
N LYS A 18 13.60 -4.11 -21.45
CA LYS A 18 12.36 -3.44 -21.84
C LYS A 18 12.46 -1.95 -21.66
N HIS A 19 12.12 -1.21 -22.69
CA HIS A 19 12.01 0.24 -22.63
C HIS A 19 10.63 0.71 -23.09
N TYR A 20 10.18 1.82 -22.52
CA TYR A 20 8.97 2.55 -22.89
C TYR A 20 9.37 3.99 -23.19
N GLY A 21 9.43 4.37 -24.46
CA GLY A 21 10.01 5.65 -24.85
C GLY A 21 11.45 5.78 -24.32
N GLY A 22 11.73 6.83 -23.55
CA GLY A 22 13.05 7.09 -22.96
C GLY A 22 13.32 6.36 -21.64
N VAL A 23 12.36 5.59 -21.09
CA VAL A 23 12.48 4.93 -19.79
C VAL A 23 12.84 3.47 -19.95
N HIS A 24 13.98 3.04 -19.39
CA HIS A 24 14.38 1.65 -19.33
C HIS A 24 13.77 0.98 -18.09
N ALA A 25 12.71 0.19 -18.31
CA ALA A 25 12.02 -0.54 -17.24
C ALA A 25 12.75 -1.83 -16.81
N LEU A 26 13.44 -2.49 -17.76
CA LEU A 26 14.36 -3.61 -17.51
C LEU A 26 15.63 -3.42 -18.34
N ARG A 27 16.78 -3.85 -17.79
CA ARG A 27 18.11 -3.71 -18.38
C ARG A 27 18.89 -5.01 -18.24
N GLU A 28 19.04 -5.76 -19.32
CA GLU A 28 19.85 -6.98 -19.41
C GLU A 28 19.62 -7.94 -18.24
N VAL A 29 18.35 -8.25 -17.97
CA VAL A 29 17.95 -9.06 -16.82
C VAL A 29 18.25 -10.52 -17.07
N GLU A 30 18.99 -11.13 -16.12
CA GLU A 30 19.18 -12.57 -15.98
C GLU A 30 18.25 -13.05 -14.84
N PHE A 31 17.38 -14.02 -15.12
CA PHE A 31 16.45 -14.53 -14.11
C PHE A 31 16.12 -15.98 -14.40
N ALA A 32 15.99 -16.79 -13.35
CA ALA A 32 15.55 -18.18 -13.49
C ALA A 32 14.69 -18.61 -12.30
N ALA A 33 13.59 -19.31 -12.59
CA ALA A 33 12.72 -19.94 -11.59
C ALA A 33 12.50 -21.41 -11.90
N ARG A 34 12.33 -22.24 -10.87
CA ARG A 34 12.24 -23.71 -10.99
C ARG A 34 10.83 -24.21 -10.72
N ALA A 35 10.49 -25.37 -11.28
CA ALA A 35 9.30 -26.12 -10.90
C ALA A 35 9.42 -26.63 -9.46
N GLY A 36 8.30 -26.75 -8.76
CA GLY A 36 8.27 -27.21 -7.38
C GLY A 36 8.98 -26.31 -6.38
N SER A 37 9.11 -25.01 -6.70
CA SER A 37 9.76 -23.99 -5.86
C SER A 37 8.92 -22.73 -5.81
N ILE A 38 8.95 -22.06 -4.66
CA ILE A 38 8.40 -20.70 -4.49
C ILE A 38 9.56 -19.72 -4.58
N HIS A 39 9.58 -18.92 -5.64
CA HIS A 39 10.61 -17.93 -5.90
C HIS A 39 10.09 -16.53 -5.59
N GLY A 40 10.65 -15.88 -4.57
CA GLY A 40 10.36 -14.51 -4.19
C GLY A 40 11.00 -13.50 -5.14
N VAL A 41 10.22 -12.55 -5.64
CA VAL A 41 10.72 -11.43 -6.46
C VAL A 41 10.60 -10.15 -5.65
N LEU A 42 11.74 -9.65 -5.20
CA LEU A 42 11.89 -8.50 -4.33
C LEU A 42 12.35 -7.26 -5.12
N GLY A 43 11.92 -6.09 -4.69
CA GLY A 43 12.32 -4.82 -5.31
C GLY A 43 11.40 -3.69 -4.88
N GLU A 44 11.87 -2.47 -4.90
CA GLU A 44 11.03 -1.28 -4.68
C GLU A 44 10.05 -1.06 -5.83
N ASN A 45 9.09 -0.13 -5.64
CA ASN A 45 8.22 0.31 -6.73
C ASN A 45 9.08 0.96 -7.82
N GLY A 46 8.84 0.56 -9.07
CA GLY A 46 9.69 0.98 -10.20
C GLY A 46 10.97 0.17 -10.40
N ALA A 47 11.25 -0.85 -9.57
CA ALA A 47 12.41 -1.73 -9.75
C ALA A 47 12.36 -2.63 -10.99
N GLY A 48 11.20 -2.69 -11.68
CA GLY A 48 11.00 -3.50 -12.87
C GLY A 48 10.21 -4.79 -12.67
N LYS A 49 9.84 -5.15 -11.43
CA LYS A 49 9.11 -6.40 -11.10
C LYS A 49 7.85 -6.61 -11.94
N SER A 50 6.96 -5.62 -11.96
CA SER A 50 5.71 -5.71 -12.72
C SER A 50 5.96 -5.80 -14.23
N THR A 51 7.04 -5.21 -14.75
CA THR A 51 7.44 -5.36 -16.16
C THR A 51 7.94 -6.77 -16.44
N LEU A 52 8.76 -7.34 -15.54
CA LEU A 52 9.22 -8.72 -15.62
C LEU A 52 8.04 -9.68 -15.70
N ILE A 53 7.08 -9.54 -14.76
CA ILE A 53 5.86 -10.37 -14.73
C ILE A 53 5.05 -10.23 -16.01
N LYS A 54 4.83 -8.99 -16.47
CA LYS A 54 4.08 -8.71 -17.71
C LYS A 54 4.73 -9.35 -18.94
N ILE A 55 6.05 -9.46 -18.98
CA ILE A 55 6.78 -10.17 -20.04
C ILE A 55 6.51 -11.67 -19.92
N ILE A 56 6.70 -12.27 -18.74
CA ILE A 56 6.51 -13.70 -18.52
C ILE A 56 5.04 -14.10 -18.77
N ALA A 57 4.08 -13.24 -18.39
CA ALA A 57 2.65 -13.45 -18.59
C ALA A 57 2.14 -13.10 -20.01
N GLY A 58 3.02 -12.66 -20.92
CA GLY A 58 2.66 -12.33 -22.31
C GLY A 58 1.81 -11.06 -22.47
N VAL A 59 1.81 -10.16 -21.49
CA VAL A 59 1.11 -8.86 -21.56
C VAL A 59 1.92 -7.86 -22.38
N VAL A 60 3.25 -7.91 -22.28
CA VAL A 60 4.16 -7.06 -23.06
C VAL A 60 5.31 -7.89 -23.61
N GLN A 61 5.84 -7.50 -24.77
CA GLN A 61 7.00 -8.13 -25.36
C GLN A 61 8.29 -7.49 -24.82
N PRO A 62 9.37 -8.25 -24.62
CA PRO A 62 10.69 -7.69 -24.34
C PRO A 62 11.16 -6.85 -25.54
N SER A 63 12.01 -5.87 -25.29
CA SER A 63 12.66 -5.07 -26.36
C SER A 63 13.94 -5.75 -26.87
N ALA A 64 14.58 -6.57 -26.02
CA ALA A 64 15.75 -7.40 -26.34
C ALA A 64 15.86 -8.55 -25.34
N GLY A 65 16.69 -9.54 -25.64
CA GLY A 65 16.91 -10.73 -24.83
C GLY A 65 15.95 -11.87 -25.18
N GLU A 66 16.10 -12.99 -24.48
CA GLU A 66 15.38 -14.23 -24.74
C GLU A 66 14.68 -14.75 -23.47
N MET A 67 13.56 -15.41 -23.66
CA MET A 67 12.83 -16.15 -22.63
C MET A 67 12.71 -17.61 -23.03
N LEU A 68 13.00 -18.51 -22.09
CA LEU A 68 12.80 -19.94 -22.23
C LEU A 68 11.75 -20.38 -21.20
N ILE A 69 10.83 -21.24 -21.63
CA ILE A 69 9.90 -21.99 -20.76
C ILE A 69 10.16 -23.47 -20.99
N ASP A 70 10.46 -24.21 -19.91
CA ASP A 70 10.87 -25.62 -19.99
C ASP A 70 12.05 -25.87 -20.98
N GLY A 71 13.00 -24.94 -21.02
CA GLY A 71 14.16 -25.00 -21.93
C GLY A 71 13.82 -24.71 -23.39
N ARG A 72 12.60 -24.34 -23.74
CA ARG A 72 12.19 -24.01 -25.11
C ARG A 72 12.03 -22.49 -25.26
N PRO A 73 12.50 -21.89 -26.37
CA PRO A 73 12.26 -20.49 -26.65
C PRO A 73 10.75 -20.17 -26.60
N ALA A 74 10.38 -19.14 -25.85
CA ALA A 74 9.02 -18.71 -25.68
C ALA A 74 8.87 -17.20 -25.91
N SER A 75 7.90 -16.83 -26.73
CA SER A 75 7.49 -15.44 -26.93
C SER A 75 5.98 -15.43 -27.03
N PHE A 76 5.32 -14.87 -26.03
CA PHE A 76 3.87 -14.89 -25.95
C PHE A 76 3.28 -13.62 -26.55
N ALA A 77 2.58 -13.74 -27.68
CA ALA A 77 1.90 -12.61 -28.31
C ALA A 77 0.70 -12.07 -27.50
N SER A 78 0.24 -12.84 -26.51
CA SER A 78 -0.90 -12.47 -25.65
C SER A 78 -0.90 -13.27 -24.35
N PRO A 79 -1.62 -12.79 -23.31
CA PRO A 79 -1.82 -13.55 -22.07
C PRO A 79 -2.52 -14.90 -22.30
N GLN A 80 -3.35 -15.04 -23.34
CA GLN A 80 -3.96 -16.31 -23.70
C GLN A 80 -2.93 -17.34 -24.16
N ALA A 81 -1.92 -16.91 -24.93
CA ALA A 81 -0.82 -17.77 -25.35
C ALA A 81 0.02 -18.23 -24.14
N ALA A 82 0.32 -17.33 -23.20
CA ALA A 82 1.01 -17.67 -21.96
C ALA A 82 0.19 -18.66 -21.11
N ASN A 83 -1.12 -18.44 -20.97
CA ASN A 83 -2.01 -19.35 -20.26
C ASN A 83 -2.07 -20.74 -20.92
N ALA A 84 -2.04 -20.82 -22.26
CA ALA A 84 -2.00 -22.09 -22.98
C ALA A 84 -0.71 -22.87 -22.73
N ALA A 85 0.41 -22.15 -22.50
CA ALA A 85 1.69 -22.71 -22.08
C ALA A 85 1.78 -23.01 -20.56
N GLY A 86 0.70 -22.80 -19.81
CA GLY A 86 0.63 -23.06 -18.38
C GLY A 86 1.18 -21.93 -17.49
N VAL A 87 1.43 -20.74 -18.03
CA VAL A 87 1.82 -19.56 -17.26
C VAL A 87 0.58 -18.76 -16.88
N VAL A 88 0.23 -18.71 -15.61
CA VAL A 88 -0.95 -18.00 -15.11
C VAL A 88 -0.54 -16.95 -14.09
N CYS A 89 -1.08 -15.75 -14.23
CA CYS A 89 -0.79 -14.61 -13.36
C CYS A 89 -2.05 -14.13 -12.65
N VAL A 90 -1.93 -13.92 -11.34
CA VAL A 90 -2.84 -13.15 -10.49
C VAL A 90 -2.18 -11.80 -10.28
N PHE A 91 -2.74 -10.76 -10.88
CA PHE A 91 -2.25 -9.39 -10.76
C PHE A 91 -2.78 -8.72 -9.49
N GLN A 92 -2.12 -7.65 -9.07
CA GLN A 92 -2.53 -6.82 -7.94
C GLN A 92 -3.96 -6.28 -8.08
N GLU A 93 -4.36 -5.89 -9.29
CA GLU A 93 -5.74 -5.52 -9.59
C GLU A 93 -6.55 -6.76 -10.00
N LEU A 94 -7.69 -6.97 -9.33
CA LEU A 94 -8.55 -8.14 -9.60
C LEU A 94 -9.15 -8.08 -11.00
N SER A 95 -9.08 -9.18 -11.71
CA SER A 95 -9.63 -9.33 -13.07
C SER A 95 -11.05 -9.96 -13.09
N LEU A 96 -11.78 -9.84 -11.96
CA LEU A 96 -13.12 -10.37 -11.80
C LEU A 96 -14.18 -9.45 -12.44
N LEU A 97 -15.21 -10.05 -13.03
CA LEU A 97 -16.38 -9.35 -13.54
C LEU A 97 -17.44 -9.26 -12.43
N PRO A 98 -17.71 -8.05 -11.87
CA PRO A 98 -18.50 -7.89 -10.65
C PRO A 98 -19.93 -8.42 -10.74
N ASP A 99 -20.55 -8.31 -11.92
CA ASP A 99 -21.95 -8.68 -12.14
C ASP A 99 -22.14 -10.17 -12.47
N LEU A 100 -21.06 -10.88 -12.77
CA LEU A 100 -21.11 -12.32 -13.01
C LEU A 100 -21.01 -13.10 -11.70
N SER A 101 -21.55 -14.33 -11.72
CA SER A 101 -21.43 -15.25 -10.58
C SER A 101 -19.97 -15.66 -10.33
N VAL A 102 -19.69 -16.14 -9.12
CA VAL A 102 -18.40 -16.73 -8.76
C VAL A 102 -18.03 -17.87 -9.71
N ALA A 103 -18.99 -18.77 -10.01
CA ALA A 103 -18.78 -19.87 -10.95
C ALA A 103 -18.47 -19.38 -12.38
N ASP A 104 -19.15 -18.34 -12.85
CA ASP A 104 -18.88 -17.74 -14.16
C ASP A 104 -17.48 -17.14 -14.22
N ASN A 105 -17.06 -16.44 -13.17
CA ASN A 105 -15.71 -15.86 -13.08
C ASN A 105 -14.61 -16.92 -13.05
N ILE A 106 -14.76 -17.97 -12.24
CA ILE A 106 -13.79 -19.06 -12.14
C ILE A 106 -13.63 -19.80 -13.48
N CYS A 107 -14.73 -20.05 -14.18
CA CYS A 107 -14.73 -20.85 -15.41
C CYS A 107 -14.70 -20.00 -16.69
N ILE A 108 -14.54 -18.68 -16.62
CA ILE A 108 -14.74 -17.77 -17.77
C ILE A 108 -13.90 -18.10 -18.99
N THR A 109 -12.66 -18.58 -18.78
CA THR A 109 -11.75 -18.92 -19.90
C THR A 109 -11.94 -20.34 -20.44
N ARG A 110 -12.42 -21.27 -19.63
CA ARG A 110 -12.62 -22.68 -19.97
C ARG A 110 -13.93 -23.19 -19.37
N PRO A 111 -15.10 -22.67 -19.81
CA PRO A 111 -16.40 -23.13 -19.31
C PRO A 111 -16.64 -24.58 -19.75
N PRO A 112 -17.09 -25.47 -18.85
CA PRO A 112 -17.53 -26.80 -19.21
C PRO A 112 -18.67 -26.69 -20.23
N ARG A 113 -18.60 -27.50 -21.29
CA ARG A 113 -19.62 -27.48 -22.38
C ARG A 113 -20.22 -28.85 -22.59
N ARG A 114 -21.50 -28.85 -22.90
CA ARG A 114 -22.25 -30.02 -23.35
C ARG A 114 -23.05 -29.66 -24.61
N LEU A 115 -22.84 -30.38 -25.69
CA LEU A 115 -23.45 -30.09 -26.99
C LEU A 115 -23.24 -28.63 -27.48
N GLY A 116 -22.06 -28.07 -27.24
CA GLY A 116 -21.72 -26.70 -27.63
C GLY A 116 -22.20 -25.60 -26.67
N LEU A 117 -23.12 -25.89 -25.76
CA LEU A 117 -23.63 -24.96 -24.76
C LEU A 117 -22.88 -25.09 -23.43
N ILE A 118 -22.86 -24.02 -22.61
CA ILE A 118 -22.25 -24.05 -21.26
C ILE A 118 -23.08 -24.96 -20.34
N ASP A 119 -22.47 -26.01 -19.80
CA ASP A 119 -23.04 -26.87 -18.78
C ASP A 119 -22.95 -26.18 -17.40
N ARG A 120 -24.02 -25.51 -17.01
CA ARG A 120 -24.13 -24.75 -15.75
C ARG A 120 -23.96 -25.64 -14.51
N LYS A 121 -24.36 -26.93 -14.58
CA LYS A 121 -24.20 -27.85 -13.44
C LYS A 121 -22.75 -28.27 -13.27
N ALA A 122 -22.09 -28.63 -14.35
CA ALA A 122 -20.67 -28.97 -14.35
C ALA A 122 -19.81 -27.76 -13.96
N GLN A 123 -20.17 -26.54 -14.40
CA GLN A 123 -19.51 -25.30 -14.08
C GLN A 123 -19.55 -25.01 -12.57
N ARG A 124 -20.72 -25.14 -11.94
CA ARG A 124 -20.87 -24.96 -10.48
C ARG A 124 -20.06 -25.97 -9.70
N ARG A 125 -20.17 -27.25 -10.04
CA ARG A 125 -19.38 -28.30 -9.39
C ARG A 125 -17.88 -28.03 -9.47
N ARG A 126 -17.36 -27.63 -10.64
CA ARG A 126 -15.94 -27.27 -10.79
C ARG A 126 -15.56 -26.07 -9.91
N ALA A 127 -16.43 -25.06 -9.81
CA ALA A 127 -16.20 -23.92 -8.95
C ALA A 127 -16.19 -24.32 -7.46
N GLU A 128 -17.12 -25.19 -7.04
CA GLU A 128 -17.16 -25.75 -5.67
C GLU A 128 -15.88 -26.53 -5.33
N GLU A 129 -15.40 -27.37 -6.24
CA GLU A 129 -14.16 -28.14 -6.10
C GLU A 129 -12.94 -27.22 -5.93
N LEU A 130 -12.83 -26.15 -6.75
CA LEU A 130 -11.74 -25.19 -6.68
C LEU A 130 -11.80 -24.33 -5.42
N LEU A 131 -13.00 -23.88 -5.01
CA LEU A 131 -13.20 -23.13 -3.78
C LEU A 131 -12.87 -23.98 -2.55
N ALA A 132 -13.27 -25.25 -2.54
CA ALA A 132 -12.92 -26.17 -1.46
C ALA A 132 -11.41 -26.40 -1.37
N ARG A 133 -10.71 -26.54 -2.52
CA ARG A 133 -9.26 -26.71 -2.59
C ARG A 133 -8.49 -25.54 -1.95
N ILE A 134 -9.03 -24.32 -2.01
CA ILE A 134 -8.42 -23.13 -1.40
C ILE A 134 -8.97 -22.82 0.00
N GLY A 135 -9.74 -23.73 0.61
CA GLY A 135 -10.31 -23.58 1.96
C GLY A 135 -11.44 -22.55 2.04
N CYS A 136 -12.17 -22.33 0.94
CA CYS A 136 -13.28 -21.38 0.82
C CYS A 136 -14.59 -22.05 0.37
N ALA A 137 -14.87 -23.24 0.87
CA ALA A 137 -16.12 -23.98 0.57
C ALA A 137 -17.40 -23.27 1.04
N ASP A 138 -17.26 -22.26 1.88
CA ASP A 138 -18.33 -21.38 2.38
C ASP A 138 -18.80 -20.34 1.34
N ILE A 139 -18.09 -20.14 0.24
CA ILE A 139 -18.49 -19.22 -0.82
C ILE A 139 -19.51 -19.91 -1.75
N ASP A 140 -20.74 -19.40 -1.81
CA ASP A 140 -21.73 -19.90 -2.78
C ASP A 140 -21.34 -19.50 -4.21
N PRO A 141 -21.11 -20.47 -5.11
CA PRO A 141 -20.70 -20.20 -6.49
C PRO A 141 -21.74 -19.44 -7.34
N ARG A 142 -22.98 -19.33 -6.87
CA ARG A 142 -24.07 -18.62 -7.57
C ARG A 142 -24.08 -17.11 -7.28
N LEU A 143 -23.47 -16.67 -6.20
CA LEU A 143 -23.46 -15.26 -5.83
C LEU A 143 -22.70 -14.41 -6.87
N PRO A 144 -23.20 -13.21 -7.21
CA PRO A 144 -22.42 -12.27 -8.00
C PRO A 144 -21.19 -11.81 -7.20
N VAL A 145 -20.04 -11.68 -7.87
CA VAL A 145 -18.78 -11.32 -7.22
C VAL A 145 -18.87 -10.00 -6.47
N LYS A 146 -19.65 -9.03 -6.95
CA LYS A 146 -19.87 -7.74 -6.27
C LYS A 146 -20.46 -7.88 -4.86
N ALA A 147 -21.16 -8.96 -4.54
CA ALA A 147 -21.72 -9.21 -3.22
C ALA A 147 -20.68 -9.71 -2.20
N LEU A 148 -19.48 -10.09 -2.65
CA LEU A 148 -18.41 -10.57 -1.79
C LEU A 148 -17.55 -9.41 -1.26
N PRO A 149 -17.05 -9.49 -0.02
CA PRO A 149 -16.02 -8.57 0.47
C PRO A 149 -14.71 -8.77 -0.29
N LEU A 150 -13.81 -7.77 -0.24
CA LEU A 150 -12.59 -7.74 -1.04
C LEU A 150 -11.69 -8.97 -0.80
N SER A 151 -11.54 -9.41 0.46
CA SER A 151 -10.76 -10.60 0.80
C SER A 151 -11.29 -11.86 0.11
N ARG A 152 -12.62 -12.03 0.06
CA ARG A 152 -13.24 -13.18 -0.61
C ARG A 152 -13.13 -13.09 -2.14
N ARG A 153 -13.17 -11.88 -2.71
CA ARG A 153 -12.90 -11.69 -4.15
C ARG A 153 -11.47 -12.09 -4.49
N GLN A 154 -10.50 -11.77 -3.65
CA GLN A 154 -9.10 -12.19 -3.81
C GLN A 154 -8.99 -13.72 -3.84
N MET A 155 -9.68 -14.43 -2.93
CA MET A 155 -9.71 -15.89 -2.94
C MET A 155 -10.35 -16.45 -4.23
N VAL A 156 -11.42 -15.84 -4.73
CA VAL A 156 -12.04 -16.22 -6.02
C VAL A 156 -11.07 -16.03 -7.19
N GLU A 157 -10.26 -14.97 -7.20
CA GLU A 157 -9.23 -14.77 -8.24
C GLU A 157 -8.15 -15.87 -8.20
N ILE A 158 -7.72 -16.30 -7.01
CA ILE A 158 -6.81 -17.45 -6.84
C ILE A 158 -7.47 -18.75 -7.36
N ALA A 159 -8.73 -19.02 -6.99
CA ALA A 159 -9.46 -20.17 -7.50
C ALA A 159 -9.57 -20.17 -9.03
N LYS A 160 -9.85 -19.00 -9.63
CA LYS A 160 -9.90 -18.78 -11.07
C LYS A 160 -8.55 -19.07 -11.74
N ALA A 161 -7.44 -18.66 -11.11
CA ALA A 161 -6.10 -18.94 -11.60
C ALA A 161 -5.79 -20.45 -11.58
N LEU A 162 -6.12 -21.14 -10.50
CA LEU A 162 -5.95 -22.60 -10.38
C LEU A 162 -6.83 -23.38 -11.37
N GLY A 163 -8.02 -22.85 -11.68
CA GLY A 163 -8.92 -23.46 -12.69
C GLY A 163 -8.35 -23.51 -14.11
N ARG A 164 -7.21 -22.86 -14.36
CA ARG A 164 -6.46 -22.89 -15.64
C ARG A 164 -5.36 -23.93 -15.68
N ASP A 165 -5.21 -24.74 -14.63
CA ASP A 165 -4.20 -25.79 -14.49
C ASP A 165 -2.77 -25.25 -14.74
N PRO A 166 -2.27 -24.31 -13.92
CA PRO A 166 -0.97 -23.67 -14.13
C PRO A 166 0.20 -24.65 -13.92
N ARG A 167 1.28 -24.45 -14.66
CA ARG A 167 2.61 -25.01 -14.42
C ARG A 167 3.49 -23.97 -13.72
N LEU A 168 3.27 -22.69 -14.02
CA LEU A 168 3.83 -21.53 -13.34
C LEU A 168 2.68 -20.62 -12.87
N LEU A 169 2.59 -20.40 -11.58
CA LEU A 169 1.67 -19.46 -10.96
C LEU A 169 2.42 -18.21 -10.51
N ILE A 170 2.01 -17.06 -10.99
CA ILE A 170 2.56 -15.76 -10.59
C ILE A 170 1.54 -15.08 -9.69
N LEU A 171 1.97 -14.65 -8.51
CA LEU A 171 1.15 -13.97 -7.52
C LEU A 171 1.76 -12.59 -7.23
N ASP A 172 1.10 -11.54 -7.69
CA ASP A 172 1.54 -10.14 -7.52
C ASP A 172 0.74 -9.49 -6.38
N GLU A 173 1.35 -9.37 -5.20
CA GLU A 173 0.75 -8.82 -3.97
C GLU A 173 -0.62 -9.44 -3.59
N ALA A 174 -0.76 -10.74 -3.82
CA ALA A 174 -2.03 -11.45 -3.72
C ALA A 174 -2.60 -11.56 -2.29
N THR A 175 -1.85 -11.17 -1.26
CA THR A 175 -2.25 -11.22 0.15
C THR A 175 -2.62 -9.85 0.73
N SER A 176 -2.42 -8.76 -0.01
CA SER A 176 -2.59 -7.39 0.49
C SER A 176 -3.98 -7.05 1.03
N ALA A 177 -5.03 -7.72 0.51
CA ALA A 177 -6.43 -7.50 0.89
C ALA A 177 -7.01 -8.62 1.78
N LEU A 178 -6.19 -9.60 2.20
CA LEU A 178 -6.62 -10.76 2.97
C LEU A 178 -6.59 -10.50 4.47
N THR A 179 -7.48 -11.19 5.19
CA THR A 179 -7.39 -11.29 6.66
C THR A 179 -6.25 -12.22 7.07
N ALA A 180 -5.74 -12.09 8.30
CA ALA A 180 -4.68 -12.98 8.79
C ALA A 180 -5.05 -14.47 8.64
N ALA A 181 -6.31 -14.84 8.93
CA ALA A 181 -6.80 -16.21 8.79
C ALA A 181 -6.82 -16.69 7.32
N ASP A 182 -7.13 -15.79 6.36
CA ASP A 182 -7.12 -16.15 4.95
C ASP A 182 -5.66 -16.20 4.40
N VAL A 183 -4.75 -15.40 4.91
CA VAL A 183 -3.31 -15.46 4.60
C VAL A 183 -2.75 -16.84 4.94
N GLU A 184 -3.03 -17.38 6.13
CA GLU A 184 -2.60 -18.72 6.54
C GLU A 184 -3.13 -19.82 5.61
N LYS A 185 -4.38 -19.70 5.15
CA LYS A 185 -4.95 -20.63 4.16
C LYS A 185 -4.20 -20.59 2.83
N VAL A 186 -3.87 -19.36 2.37
CA VAL A 186 -3.09 -19.17 1.13
C VAL A 186 -1.69 -19.76 1.30
N TYR A 187 -1.03 -19.55 2.43
CA TYR A 187 0.30 -20.13 2.68
C TYR A 187 0.28 -21.66 2.65
N ALA A 188 -0.68 -22.28 3.35
CA ALA A 188 -0.86 -23.72 3.33
C ALA A 188 -1.10 -24.25 1.90
N LEU A 189 -1.94 -23.56 1.12
CA LEU A 189 -2.19 -23.87 -0.28
C LEU A 189 -0.92 -23.76 -1.13
N LEU A 190 -0.15 -22.68 -1.03
CA LEU A 190 1.07 -22.49 -1.82
C LEU A 190 2.13 -23.56 -1.51
N HIS A 191 2.29 -23.93 -0.24
CA HIS A 191 3.15 -25.03 0.16
C HIS A 191 2.67 -26.40 -0.37
N GLN A 192 1.36 -26.62 -0.46
CA GLN A 192 0.79 -27.81 -1.08
C GLN A 192 1.09 -27.85 -2.58
N LEU A 193 0.78 -26.75 -3.30
CA LEU A 193 1.00 -26.62 -4.74
C LEU A 193 2.47 -26.79 -5.12
N ARG A 194 3.39 -26.24 -4.30
CA ARG A 194 4.83 -26.46 -4.44
C ARG A 194 5.18 -27.95 -4.36
N ARG A 195 4.63 -28.68 -3.38
CA ARG A 195 4.85 -30.14 -3.25
C ARG A 195 4.28 -30.95 -4.42
N GLU A 196 3.22 -30.43 -5.04
CA GLU A 196 2.63 -30.98 -6.27
C GLU A 196 3.48 -30.69 -7.52
N GLY A 197 4.60 -29.94 -7.38
CA GLY A 197 5.54 -29.64 -8.48
C GLY A 197 5.26 -28.30 -9.20
N LEU A 198 4.30 -27.50 -8.75
CA LEU A 198 4.01 -26.20 -9.33
C LEU A 198 5.15 -25.21 -9.08
N GLY A 199 5.63 -24.52 -10.13
CA GLY A 199 6.50 -23.36 -9.98
C GLY A 199 5.70 -22.13 -9.57
N ILE A 200 6.15 -21.37 -8.58
CA ILE A 200 5.45 -20.20 -8.08
C ILE A 200 6.39 -19.00 -8.06
N LEU A 201 6.00 -17.89 -8.70
CA LEU A 201 6.62 -16.58 -8.50
C LEU A 201 5.77 -15.78 -7.54
N TYR A 202 6.36 -15.40 -6.41
CA TYR A 202 5.67 -14.67 -5.35
C TYR A 202 6.27 -13.27 -5.20
N ILE A 203 5.47 -12.25 -5.47
CA ILE A 203 5.87 -10.86 -5.37
C ILE A 203 5.23 -10.28 -4.13
N SER A 204 6.06 -9.85 -3.20
CA SER A 204 5.64 -9.13 -2.00
C SER A 204 6.74 -8.16 -1.59
N HIS A 205 6.35 -7.07 -0.94
CA HIS A 205 7.26 -6.17 -0.25
C HIS A 205 7.35 -6.45 1.25
N ARG A 206 6.62 -7.46 1.75
CA ARG A 206 6.58 -7.85 3.16
C ARG A 206 7.59 -8.96 3.46
N MET A 207 8.67 -8.62 4.15
CA MET A 207 9.72 -9.58 4.49
C MET A 207 9.24 -10.82 5.26
N PRO A 208 8.28 -10.72 6.23
CA PRO A 208 7.73 -11.91 6.89
C PRO A 208 7.10 -12.92 5.93
N GLU A 209 6.36 -12.45 4.90
CA GLU A 209 5.75 -13.32 3.89
C GLU A 209 6.82 -14.07 3.07
N ILE A 210 7.87 -13.34 2.66
CA ILE A 210 8.98 -13.90 1.90
C ILE A 210 9.71 -14.98 2.69
N LYS A 211 9.99 -14.75 3.97
CA LYS A 211 10.64 -15.73 4.86
C LYS A 211 9.78 -16.97 5.11
N ALA A 212 8.46 -16.78 5.25
CA ALA A 212 7.54 -17.89 5.50
C ALA A 212 7.30 -18.78 4.27
N LEU A 213 7.33 -18.21 3.06
CA LEU A 213 6.89 -18.89 1.85
C LEU A 213 8.01 -19.30 0.91
N CYS A 214 9.01 -18.43 0.70
CA CYS A 214 9.93 -18.60 -0.42
C CYS A 214 11.07 -19.55 -0.14
N ASP A 215 11.48 -20.30 -1.17
CA ASP A 215 12.69 -21.14 -1.16
C ASP A 215 13.91 -20.33 -1.63
N THR A 216 13.70 -19.43 -2.59
CA THR A 216 14.73 -18.60 -3.21
C THR A 216 14.18 -17.19 -3.42
N CYS A 217 15.04 -16.19 -3.34
CA CYS A 217 14.70 -14.78 -3.55
C CYS A 217 15.59 -14.16 -4.61
N SER A 218 15.01 -13.38 -5.51
CA SER A 218 15.73 -12.48 -6.43
C SER A 218 15.42 -11.04 -6.13
N VAL A 219 16.44 -10.19 -6.05
CA VAL A 219 16.33 -8.76 -5.79
C VAL A 219 16.49 -7.97 -7.08
N PHE A 220 15.55 -7.06 -7.32
CA PHE A 220 15.56 -6.14 -8.46
C PHE A 220 15.67 -4.70 -7.99
N ARG A 221 16.45 -3.88 -8.72
CA ARG A 221 16.62 -2.46 -8.46
C ARG A 221 16.89 -1.70 -9.77
N ASN A 222 16.14 -0.62 -10.01
CA ASN A 222 16.30 0.25 -11.19
C ASN A 222 16.31 -0.53 -12.53
N GLY A 223 15.45 -1.55 -12.65
CA GLY A 223 15.32 -2.38 -13.84
C GLY A 223 16.42 -3.43 -14.01
N ARG A 224 17.31 -3.62 -13.03
CA ARG A 224 18.38 -4.64 -13.05
C ARG A 224 18.12 -5.72 -12.03
N HIS A 225 18.49 -6.93 -12.34
CA HIS A 225 18.65 -8.02 -11.39
C HIS A 225 19.94 -7.77 -10.57
N ILE A 226 19.86 -7.82 -9.25
CA ILE A 226 20.98 -7.53 -8.35
C ILE A 226 21.61 -8.81 -7.82
N ASP A 227 20.80 -9.71 -7.23
CA ASP A 227 21.27 -10.98 -6.65
C ASP A 227 20.13 -11.98 -6.58
N THR A 228 20.48 -13.27 -6.54
CA THR A 228 19.56 -14.37 -6.24
C THR A 228 20.18 -15.28 -5.17
N PHE A 229 19.44 -15.50 -4.08
CA PHE A 229 19.90 -16.25 -2.93
C PHE A 229 18.79 -17.13 -2.33
N PRO A 230 19.14 -18.22 -1.62
CA PRO A 230 18.17 -19.03 -0.86
C PRO A 230 17.52 -18.16 0.23
N ALA A 231 16.21 -18.31 0.41
CA ALA A 231 15.50 -17.58 1.46
C ALA A 231 16.06 -17.89 2.86
N GLY A 232 16.16 -16.88 3.71
CA GLY A 232 16.70 -17.00 5.07
C GLY A 232 18.24 -16.99 5.16
N THR A 233 18.99 -16.93 4.04
CA THR A 233 20.47 -16.86 4.07
C THR A 233 21.01 -15.43 4.18
N ARG A 234 20.16 -14.43 3.97
CA ARG A 234 20.48 -13.01 4.13
C ARG A 234 19.65 -12.41 5.26
N THR A 235 20.26 -11.48 6.00
CA THR A 235 19.55 -10.67 6.99
C THR A 235 18.62 -9.67 6.32
N ASP A 236 17.62 -9.15 7.05
CA ASP A 236 16.71 -8.14 6.53
C ASP A 236 17.45 -6.89 6.09
N ASP A 237 18.46 -6.46 6.87
CA ASP A 237 19.30 -5.30 6.56
C ASP A 237 20.09 -5.50 5.26
N GLU A 238 20.62 -6.69 5.00
CA GLU A 238 21.31 -7.01 3.74
C GLU A 238 20.35 -6.95 2.55
N VAL A 239 19.15 -7.52 2.68
CA VAL A 239 18.13 -7.47 1.64
C VAL A 239 17.68 -6.03 1.38
N VAL A 240 17.45 -5.26 2.43
CA VAL A 240 17.07 -3.84 2.32
C VAL A 240 18.18 -3.02 1.67
N ARG A 241 19.46 -3.27 2.00
CA ARG A 241 20.60 -2.62 1.30
C ARG A 241 20.64 -2.95 -0.19
N MET A 242 20.38 -4.20 -0.58
CA MET A 242 20.29 -4.59 -1.99
C MET A 242 19.14 -3.88 -2.71
N LEU A 243 17.99 -3.73 -2.04
CA LEU A 243 16.80 -3.05 -2.56
C LEU A 243 17.07 -1.57 -2.82
N ILE A 244 17.63 -0.87 -1.86
CA ILE A 244 17.81 0.60 -1.87
C ILE A 244 19.13 0.99 -2.54
N GLY A 245 20.17 0.18 -2.40
CA GLY A 245 21.50 0.40 -2.99
C GLY A 245 22.39 1.41 -2.30
N ARG A 246 22.03 1.78 -1.08
CA ARG A 246 22.82 2.63 -0.17
C ARG A 246 22.66 2.09 1.26
N GLU A 247 23.63 2.34 2.11
CA GLU A 247 23.49 2.03 3.54
C GLU A 247 22.36 2.87 4.15
N ILE A 248 21.44 2.18 4.82
CA ILE A 248 20.42 2.84 5.62
C ILE A 248 21.05 3.09 6.99
N HIS A 249 21.58 4.26 7.20
CA HIS A 249 21.85 4.73 8.54
C HIS A 249 20.52 5.26 9.09
N ASN A 250 19.89 4.50 9.96
CA ASN A 250 18.59 4.74 10.60
C ASN A 250 17.39 4.80 9.64
N ALA A 251 16.47 3.86 9.78
CA ALA A 251 15.21 3.83 9.01
C ALA A 251 14.34 5.07 9.26
N TYR A 252 14.51 5.70 10.42
CA TYR A 252 13.78 6.87 10.86
C TYR A 252 14.73 8.00 11.29
N PRO A 253 14.37 9.26 11.03
CA PRO A 253 15.14 10.40 11.56
C PRO A 253 15.15 10.40 13.09
N PRO A 254 16.19 10.91 13.73
CA PRO A 254 16.24 10.99 15.20
C PRO A 254 15.09 11.88 15.69
N LYS A 255 14.36 11.38 16.68
CA LYS A 255 13.29 12.16 17.32
C LYS A 255 13.88 13.37 18.05
N PRO A 256 13.27 14.55 17.94
CA PRO A 256 13.72 15.70 18.70
C PRO A 256 13.55 15.46 20.19
N VAL A 257 14.61 15.74 20.97
CA VAL A 257 14.51 15.71 22.43
C VAL A 257 13.66 16.89 22.89
N ARG A 258 12.47 16.64 23.40
CA ARG A 258 11.58 17.67 23.91
C ARG A 258 11.68 17.77 25.42
N THR A 259 11.87 18.96 25.92
CA THR A 259 11.82 19.28 27.37
C THR A 259 10.42 19.82 27.69
N GLY A 260 9.50 18.92 28.09
CA GLY A 260 8.12 19.25 28.48
C GLY A 260 7.09 19.14 27.34
N ALA A 261 5.81 19.15 27.71
CA ALA A 261 4.69 19.11 26.77
C ALA A 261 4.59 20.45 25.99
N PRO A 262 4.57 20.44 24.66
CA PRO A 262 4.42 21.67 23.89
C PRO A 262 3.04 22.28 24.06
N PRO A 263 2.88 23.61 23.94
CA PRO A 263 1.57 24.25 24.07
C PRO A 263 0.59 23.67 23.04
N PRO A 264 -0.67 23.37 23.45
CA PRO A 264 -1.63 22.73 22.56
C PRO A 264 -2.06 23.70 21.45
N VAL A 265 -1.94 23.25 20.19
CA VAL A 265 -2.45 23.92 19.00
C VAL A 265 -3.83 23.40 18.61
N LEU A 266 -4.04 22.09 18.75
CA LEU A 266 -5.33 21.44 18.52
C LEU A 266 -5.75 20.75 19.81
N GLU A 267 -6.99 21.02 20.24
CA GLU A 267 -7.61 20.33 21.36
C GLU A 267 -8.98 19.84 20.97
N ILE A 268 -9.26 18.59 21.27
CA ILE A 268 -10.51 17.89 20.99
C ILE A 268 -11.10 17.44 22.32
N ARG A 269 -12.38 17.74 22.54
CA ARG A 269 -13.10 17.40 23.77
C ARG A 269 -14.42 16.71 23.44
N GLY A 270 -14.55 15.46 23.84
CA GLY A 270 -15.77 14.68 23.76
C GLY A 270 -16.32 14.50 22.34
N LEU A 271 -15.45 14.32 21.33
CA LEU A 271 -15.88 14.21 19.93
C LEU A 271 -16.64 12.90 19.71
N ARG A 272 -17.83 13.00 19.09
CA ARG A 272 -18.71 11.87 18.81
C ARG A 272 -19.22 11.90 17.39
N TRP A 273 -19.36 10.73 16.79
CA TRP A 273 -20.00 10.59 15.48
C TRP A 273 -20.52 9.16 15.25
N GLY A 274 -21.86 9.03 15.15
CA GLY A 274 -22.49 7.73 14.97
C GLY A 274 -22.06 6.71 16.03
N GLN A 275 -21.73 5.51 15.60
CA GLN A 275 -21.17 4.45 16.46
C GLN A 275 -19.64 4.34 16.35
N ARG A 276 -19.00 5.15 15.48
CA ARG A 276 -17.57 5.06 15.19
C ARG A 276 -16.70 5.92 16.10
N LEU A 277 -17.22 7.05 16.56
CA LEU A 277 -16.54 7.92 17.52
C LEU A 277 -17.45 8.06 18.74
N ALA A 278 -17.04 7.49 19.86
CA ALA A 278 -17.89 7.39 21.06
C ALA A 278 -17.61 8.51 22.08
N ASP A 279 -16.36 8.93 22.24
CA ASP A 279 -15.94 10.00 23.14
C ASP A 279 -14.43 10.22 22.96
N ILE A 280 -14.03 10.96 21.93
CA ILE A 280 -12.62 11.23 21.67
C ILE A 280 -12.23 12.54 22.30
N SER A 281 -11.25 12.49 23.19
CA SER A 281 -10.59 13.66 23.76
C SER A 281 -9.08 13.50 23.61
N LEU A 282 -8.41 14.50 23.01
CA LEU A 282 -6.97 14.52 22.82
C LEU A 282 -6.47 15.93 22.56
N THR A 283 -5.18 16.11 22.66
CA THR A 283 -4.47 17.35 22.31
C THR A 283 -3.38 17.06 21.29
N VAL A 284 -3.01 18.05 20.49
CA VAL A 284 -1.79 18.03 19.64
C VAL A 284 -1.04 19.34 19.88
N GLY A 285 0.18 19.23 20.32
CA GLY A 285 1.04 20.38 20.64
C GLY A 285 1.69 21.00 19.41
N HIS A 286 2.28 22.19 19.59
CA HIS A 286 3.02 22.89 18.55
C HIS A 286 4.24 22.08 18.10
N GLY A 287 4.33 21.80 16.80
CA GLY A 287 5.40 21.01 16.21
C GLY A 287 5.43 19.55 16.68
N GLU A 288 4.38 19.01 17.26
CA GLU A 288 4.29 17.65 17.75
C GLU A 288 3.76 16.69 16.68
N ILE A 289 4.30 15.48 16.63
CA ILE A 289 3.78 14.36 15.81
C ILE A 289 3.08 13.39 16.76
N VAL A 290 1.73 13.38 16.74
CA VAL A 290 0.91 12.48 17.53
C VAL A 290 0.40 11.34 16.65
N GLY A 291 0.77 10.11 17.02
CA GLY A 291 0.33 8.89 16.33
C GLY A 291 -1.08 8.45 16.77
N LEU A 292 -1.85 7.91 15.86
CA LEU A 292 -3.10 7.19 16.12
C LEU A 292 -2.87 5.71 15.85
N GLY A 293 -2.80 4.92 16.93
CA GLY A 293 -2.67 3.46 16.88
C GLY A 293 -3.98 2.75 17.16
N GLY A 294 -3.96 1.42 17.06
CA GLY A 294 -5.12 0.55 17.25
C GLY A 294 -5.37 -0.34 16.04
N LEU A 295 -6.31 -1.29 16.15
CA LEU A 295 -6.73 -2.08 15.00
C LEU A 295 -7.45 -1.18 13.97
N ASP A 296 -7.36 -1.56 12.70
CA ASP A 296 -8.06 -0.81 11.65
C ASP A 296 -9.58 -0.77 11.90
N GLY A 297 -10.19 0.38 11.60
CA GLY A 297 -11.64 0.59 11.76
C GLY A 297 -12.10 0.92 13.18
N GLN A 298 -11.19 1.26 14.11
CA GLN A 298 -11.54 1.67 15.49
C GLN A 298 -11.85 3.17 15.62
N GLY A 299 -11.99 3.89 14.51
CA GLY A 299 -12.38 5.30 14.47
C GLY A 299 -11.28 6.27 14.07
N GLN A 300 -10.06 5.81 13.78
CA GLN A 300 -8.91 6.67 13.42
C GLN A 300 -9.20 7.50 12.17
N ARG A 301 -9.65 6.85 11.09
CA ARG A 301 -10.01 7.51 9.85
C ARG A 301 -11.17 8.49 10.02
N GLU A 302 -12.21 8.05 10.72
CA GLU A 302 -13.40 8.88 10.99
C GLU A 302 -13.02 10.12 11.80
N LEU A 303 -12.09 10.01 12.76
CA LEU A 303 -11.57 11.14 13.52
C LEU A 303 -10.93 12.18 12.59
N LEU A 304 -10.02 11.76 11.69
CA LEU A 304 -9.37 12.67 10.74
C LEU A 304 -10.38 13.35 9.79
N LEU A 305 -11.37 12.59 9.29
CA LEU A 305 -12.42 13.11 8.42
C LEU A 305 -13.36 14.08 9.17
N ALA A 306 -13.68 13.79 10.44
CA ALA A 306 -14.49 14.67 11.29
C ALA A 306 -13.78 16.01 11.52
N LEU A 307 -12.49 15.97 11.86
CA LEU A 307 -11.67 17.16 12.09
C LEU A 307 -11.52 18.01 10.83
N PHE A 308 -11.43 17.38 9.66
CA PHE A 308 -11.36 18.10 8.39
C PHE A 308 -12.72 18.59 7.88
N GLY A 309 -13.82 18.25 8.58
CA GLY A 309 -15.17 18.69 8.24
C GLY A 309 -15.78 17.97 7.04
N VAL A 310 -15.33 16.75 6.75
CA VAL A 310 -15.94 15.87 5.73
C VAL A 310 -17.21 15.23 6.29
N LEU A 311 -17.18 14.81 7.57
CA LEU A 311 -18.32 14.18 8.23
C LEU A 311 -19.29 15.25 8.75
N ARG A 312 -20.58 14.98 8.63
CA ARG A 312 -21.65 15.83 9.15
C ARG A 312 -22.26 15.24 10.41
N GLY A 313 -22.80 16.09 11.27
CA GLY A 313 -23.40 15.64 12.52
C GLY A 313 -22.37 15.21 13.58
N VAL A 314 -21.17 15.76 13.52
CA VAL A 314 -20.13 15.56 14.53
C VAL A 314 -20.49 16.41 15.75
N GLU A 315 -20.51 15.78 16.93
CA GLU A 315 -20.74 16.38 18.24
C GLU A 315 -19.43 16.52 19.01
N GLY A 316 -19.43 17.37 20.05
CA GLY A 316 -18.25 17.68 20.84
C GLY A 316 -17.67 19.05 20.49
N SER A 317 -16.47 19.35 20.96
CA SER A 317 -15.82 20.63 20.71
C SER A 317 -14.39 20.46 20.23
N VAL A 318 -14.01 21.32 19.28
CA VAL A 318 -12.65 21.42 18.75
C VAL A 318 -12.16 22.84 19.02
N LEU A 319 -10.97 22.96 19.63
CA LEU A 319 -10.30 24.24 19.85
C LEU A 319 -9.01 24.28 19.03
N VAL A 320 -8.71 25.44 18.45
CA VAL A 320 -7.45 25.74 17.80
C VAL A 320 -6.86 26.96 18.47
N ASP A 321 -5.62 26.85 18.97
CA ASP A 321 -4.95 27.87 19.80
C ASP A 321 -5.84 28.32 20.99
N GLY A 322 -6.50 27.36 21.65
CA GLY A 322 -7.42 27.60 22.79
C GLY A 322 -8.76 28.25 22.43
N ARG A 323 -9.02 28.51 21.15
CA ARG A 323 -10.30 29.10 20.68
C ARG A 323 -11.21 28.05 20.10
N PRO A 324 -12.47 27.98 20.52
CA PRO A 324 -13.42 27.04 19.96
C PRO A 324 -13.70 27.35 18.48
N VAL A 325 -13.63 26.29 17.63
CA VAL A 325 -13.88 26.40 16.20
C VAL A 325 -14.96 25.43 15.76
N ARG A 326 -15.80 25.86 14.83
CA ARG A 326 -16.78 24.99 14.16
C ARG A 326 -16.26 24.62 12.77
N ILE A 327 -15.93 23.34 12.57
CA ILE A 327 -15.44 22.82 11.31
C ILE A 327 -16.57 22.03 10.65
N GLY A 328 -17.39 22.72 9.86
CA GLY A 328 -18.54 22.12 9.14
C GLY A 328 -18.25 21.79 7.67
N SER A 329 -17.03 22.06 7.18
CA SER A 329 -16.61 21.74 5.81
C SER A 329 -15.10 21.80 5.65
N PRO A 330 -14.52 21.10 4.63
CA PRO A 330 -13.10 21.21 4.29
C PRO A 330 -12.64 22.65 3.99
N SER A 331 -13.51 23.47 3.41
CA SER A 331 -13.22 24.87 3.15
C SER A 331 -13.01 25.65 4.45
N LYS A 332 -13.78 25.34 5.50
CA LYS A 332 -13.62 25.96 6.82
C LYS A 332 -12.34 25.49 7.49
N ALA A 333 -12.00 24.20 7.39
CA ALA A 333 -10.75 23.64 7.92
C ALA A 333 -9.51 24.36 7.33
N LYS A 334 -9.54 24.67 6.03
CA LYS A 334 -8.48 25.42 5.34
C LYS A 334 -8.43 26.91 5.67
N SER A 335 -9.45 27.49 6.30
CA SER A 335 -9.52 28.95 6.52
C SER A 335 -8.33 29.45 7.36
N ALA A 336 -7.99 30.74 7.19
CA ALA A 336 -6.83 31.38 7.81
C ALA A 336 -6.75 31.23 9.34
N GLY A 337 -7.92 31.10 10.02
CA GLY A 337 -7.97 30.91 11.48
C GLY A 337 -7.72 29.47 11.93
N ILE A 338 -7.70 28.48 11.03
CA ILE A 338 -7.53 27.05 11.34
C ILE A 338 -6.29 26.48 10.65
N ARG A 339 -6.15 26.68 9.33
CA ARG A 339 -5.02 26.22 8.50
C ARG A 339 -4.75 24.73 8.65
N MET A 340 -5.79 23.91 8.47
CA MET A 340 -5.71 22.45 8.56
C MET A 340 -5.65 21.83 7.16
N ALA A 341 -4.84 20.79 7.01
CA ALA A 341 -4.71 19.98 5.81
C ALA A 341 -5.03 18.51 6.11
N LEU A 342 -5.52 17.77 5.10
CA LEU A 342 -5.74 16.33 5.19
C LEU A 342 -5.07 15.64 3.99
N ILE A 343 -4.12 14.75 4.28
CA ILE A 343 -3.55 13.84 3.29
C ILE A 343 -4.32 12.52 3.43
N PRO A 344 -5.08 12.09 2.39
CA PRO A 344 -5.91 10.91 2.45
C PRO A 344 -5.11 9.63 2.26
N GLU A 345 -5.71 8.50 2.62
CA GLU A 345 -5.16 7.16 2.43
C GLU A 345 -5.02 6.79 0.94
N ASP A 346 -6.08 6.98 0.17
CA ASP A 346 -6.06 6.71 -1.28
C ASP A 346 -5.82 7.99 -2.07
N ARG A 347 -4.55 8.17 -2.47
CA ARG A 347 -4.16 9.31 -3.31
C ARG A 347 -4.81 9.33 -4.68
N LYS A 348 -5.18 8.15 -5.24
CA LYS A 348 -5.72 8.04 -6.60
C LYS A 348 -7.18 8.47 -6.68
N THR A 349 -7.97 8.19 -5.67
CA THR A 349 -9.42 8.47 -5.65
C THR A 349 -9.78 9.71 -4.83
N GLU A 350 -9.01 10.01 -3.77
CA GLU A 350 -9.30 11.10 -2.85
C GLU A 350 -8.26 12.23 -2.90
N GLY A 351 -7.00 11.91 -3.24
CA GLY A 351 -5.87 12.83 -3.14
C GLY A 351 -5.55 13.60 -4.41
N LEU A 352 -5.70 13.02 -5.60
CA LEU A 352 -5.23 13.57 -6.86
C LEU A 352 -6.30 13.51 -7.95
N LEU A 353 -6.23 14.44 -8.89
CA LEU A 353 -6.98 14.41 -10.13
C LEU A 353 -6.05 13.85 -11.23
N LEU A 354 -6.06 12.51 -11.38
CA LEU A 354 -5.08 11.77 -12.20
C LEU A 354 -4.92 12.25 -13.65
N PRO A 355 -5.99 12.70 -14.36
CA PRO A 355 -5.86 13.25 -15.72
C PRO A 355 -5.24 14.65 -15.78
N MET A 356 -5.27 15.41 -14.67
CA MET A 356 -4.72 16.77 -14.62
C MET A 356 -3.20 16.74 -14.48
N SER A 357 -2.57 17.87 -14.84
CA SER A 357 -1.11 18.02 -14.74
C SER A 357 -0.61 18.01 -13.30
N VAL A 358 0.67 17.77 -13.13
CA VAL A 358 1.37 17.86 -11.83
C VAL A 358 1.20 19.25 -11.24
N GLY A 359 1.42 20.30 -12.05
CA GLY A 359 1.30 21.70 -11.63
C GLY A 359 -0.10 22.05 -11.14
N GLU A 360 -1.14 21.69 -11.90
CA GLU A 360 -2.54 21.90 -11.51
C GLU A 360 -2.87 21.15 -10.21
N ASN A 361 -2.39 19.92 -10.05
CA ASN A 361 -2.59 19.18 -8.82
C ASN A 361 -1.92 19.84 -7.61
N ILE A 362 -0.73 20.38 -7.75
CA ILE A 362 0.00 21.07 -6.67
C ILE A 362 -0.75 22.35 -6.26
N THR A 363 -1.21 23.15 -7.21
CA THR A 363 -1.75 24.49 -6.93
C THR A 363 -3.23 24.51 -6.55
N LEU A 364 -3.98 23.44 -6.85
CA LEU A 364 -5.44 23.35 -6.71
C LEU A 364 -5.98 23.83 -5.35
N ALA A 365 -5.33 23.45 -4.24
CA ALA A 365 -5.80 23.81 -2.91
C ALA A 365 -5.49 25.28 -2.53
N ALA A 366 -4.51 25.91 -3.18
CA ALA A 366 -3.99 27.23 -2.91
C ALA A 366 -4.36 28.29 -3.96
N LEU A 367 -5.11 27.94 -5.02
CA LEU A 367 -5.45 28.83 -6.15
C LEU A 367 -6.06 30.16 -5.70
N GLY A 368 -6.91 30.15 -4.67
CA GLY A 368 -7.53 31.38 -4.15
C GLY A 368 -6.52 32.42 -3.69
N GLY A 369 -5.36 31.99 -3.15
CA GLY A 369 -4.27 32.87 -2.74
C GLY A 369 -3.36 33.33 -3.90
N MET A 370 -3.51 32.74 -5.09
CA MET A 370 -2.75 33.07 -6.29
C MET A 370 -3.56 33.89 -7.30
N ALA A 371 -4.85 34.04 -7.05
CA ALA A 371 -5.73 34.82 -7.90
C ALA A 371 -5.78 36.30 -7.47
N ARG A 372 -5.73 37.21 -8.45
CA ARG A 372 -5.99 38.63 -8.26
C ARG A 372 -7.19 39.00 -9.13
N SER A 373 -8.24 39.53 -8.50
CA SER A 373 -9.49 39.88 -9.19
C SER A 373 -10.09 38.72 -10.01
N GLY A 374 -9.97 37.48 -9.50
CA GLY A 374 -10.50 36.30 -10.19
C GLY A 374 -9.59 35.71 -11.29
N VAL A 375 -8.47 36.34 -11.59
CA VAL A 375 -7.48 35.87 -12.59
C VAL A 375 -6.27 35.32 -11.88
N ILE A 376 -5.84 34.10 -12.25
CA ILE A 376 -4.66 33.45 -11.68
C ILE A 376 -3.39 34.13 -12.19
N ASP A 377 -2.51 34.54 -11.28
CA ASP A 377 -1.17 35.01 -11.58
C ASP A 377 -0.29 33.84 -12.00
N ARG A 378 -0.11 33.66 -13.31
CA ARG A 378 0.63 32.53 -13.90
C ARG A 378 2.10 32.47 -13.49
N LYS A 379 2.72 33.63 -13.26
CA LYS A 379 4.11 33.68 -12.79
C LYS A 379 4.21 33.15 -11.36
N ARG A 380 3.37 33.66 -10.46
CA ARG A 380 3.30 33.21 -9.08
C ARG A 380 2.95 31.72 -8.96
N GLU A 381 2.06 31.25 -9.83
CA GLU A 381 1.71 29.82 -9.92
C GLU A 381 2.94 28.99 -10.31
N SER A 382 3.62 29.34 -11.40
CA SER A 382 4.82 28.64 -11.90
C SER A 382 5.95 28.63 -10.85
N ASP A 383 6.23 29.78 -10.22
CA ASP A 383 7.25 29.88 -9.17
C ASP A 383 6.90 29.01 -7.96
N SER A 384 5.62 28.88 -7.61
CA SER A 384 5.16 28.04 -6.50
C SER A 384 5.27 26.55 -6.83
N ILE A 385 4.95 26.16 -8.07
CA ILE A 385 5.14 24.77 -8.54
C ILE A 385 6.63 24.40 -8.49
N ALA A 386 7.51 25.24 -9.03
CA ALA A 386 8.93 24.99 -9.04
C ALA A 386 9.50 24.80 -7.61
N ARG A 387 9.13 25.68 -6.67
CA ARG A 387 9.52 25.57 -5.26
C ARG A 387 9.06 24.24 -4.62
N MET A 388 7.83 23.80 -4.88
CA MET A 388 7.31 22.56 -4.30
C MET A 388 7.98 21.33 -4.92
N VAL A 389 8.22 21.33 -6.22
CA VAL A 389 8.93 20.26 -6.93
C VAL A 389 10.34 20.11 -6.38
N GLU A 390 11.06 21.20 -6.18
CA GLU A 390 12.42 21.22 -5.63
C GLU A 390 12.43 20.79 -4.15
N ALA A 391 11.60 21.43 -3.30
CA ALA A 391 11.55 21.17 -1.86
C ALA A 391 11.23 19.69 -1.54
N LEU A 392 10.33 19.07 -2.29
CA LEU A 392 9.94 17.67 -2.10
C LEU A 392 10.71 16.71 -3.01
N ARG A 393 11.67 17.21 -3.79
CA ARG A 393 12.47 16.39 -4.73
C ARG A 393 11.55 15.51 -5.59
N ILE A 394 10.50 16.11 -6.18
CA ILE A 394 9.54 15.37 -7.02
C ILE A 394 10.22 15.09 -8.37
N LYS A 395 10.35 13.82 -8.75
CA LYS A 395 10.96 13.43 -10.02
C LYS A 395 9.93 13.51 -11.14
N ILE A 396 9.99 14.58 -11.92
CA ILE A 396 9.11 14.85 -13.07
C ILE A 396 9.91 15.25 -14.29
N GLY A 397 9.40 14.96 -15.49
CA GLY A 397 9.96 15.47 -16.74
C GLY A 397 9.43 16.86 -17.07
N SER A 398 8.16 17.16 -16.75
CA SER A 398 7.49 18.44 -16.92
C SER A 398 6.38 18.58 -15.88
N ALA A 399 6.12 19.82 -15.41
CA ALA A 399 4.99 20.12 -14.56
C ALA A 399 3.63 20.00 -15.29
N ASP A 400 3.65 20.01 -16.63
CA ASP A 400 2.46 19.86 -17.49
C ASP A 400 2.09 18.38 -17.72
N ALA A 401 2.96 17.44 -17.34
CA ALA A 401 2.67 16.02 -17.47
C ALA A 401 1.51 15.62 -16.54
N ALA A 402 0.64 14.72 -17.02
CA ALA A 402 -0.44 14.18 -16.20
C ALA A 402 0.10 13.47 -14.97
N VAL A 403 -0.43 13.78 -13.76
CA VAL A 403 0.06 13.20 -12.50
C VAL A 403 -0.10 11.67 -12.46
N GLY A 404 -1.08 11.13 -13.21
CA GLY A 404 -1.29 9.68 -13.33
C GLY A 404 -0.10 8.92 -13.93
N THR A 405 0.83 9.59 -14.63
CA THR A 405 2.02 8.99 -15.24
C THR A 405 3.18 8.82 -14.26
N LEU A 406 3.11 9.43 -13.09
CA LEU A 406 4.17 9.37 -12.08
C LEU A 406 4.14 8.05 -11.29
N SER A 407 5.29 7.68 -10.73
CA SER A 407 5.37 6.60 -9.74
C SER A 407 4.54 6.94 -8.49
N GLY A 408 4.11 5.90 -7.75
CA GLY A 408 3.30 6.06 -6.54
C GLY A 408 3.92 7.01 -5.52
N GLY A 409 5.23 6.93 -5.30
CA GLY A 409 5.94 7.83 -4.39
C GLY A 409 5.93 9.29 -4.85
N ASN A 410 6.13 9.56 -6.16
CA ASN A 410 6.04 10.92 -6.68
C ASN A 410 4.59 11.46 -6.66
N GLN A 411 3.59 10.61 -6.93
CA GLN A 411 2.18 10.97 -6.75
C GLN A 411 1.89 11.40 -5.31
N GLN A 412 2.40 10.66 -4.31
CA GLN A 412 2.23 11.01 -2.90
C GLN A 412 2.87 12.35 -2.55
N LYS A 413 4.08 12.60 -3.05
CA LYS A 413 4.75 13.88 -2.88
C LYS A 413 3.95 15.04 -3.50
N VAL A 414 3.30 14.83 -4.65
CA VAL A 414 2.39 15.83 -5.25
C VAL A 414 1.16 16.06 -4.36
N ALA A 415 0.57 14.99 -3.78
CA ALA A 415 -0.54 15.12 -2.85
C ALA A 415 -0.14 15.91 -1.60
N ILE A 416 1.05 15.68 -1.06
CA ILE A 416 1.61 16.43 0.07
C ILE A 416 1.90 17.89 -0.34
N ALA A 417 2.55 18.12 -1.51
CA ALA A 417 2.86 19.46 -2.04
C ALA A 417 1.63 20.36 -2.12
N ARG A 418 0.49 19.80 -2.59
CA ARG A 418 -0.80 20.51 -2.65
C ARG A 418 -1.18 21.17 -1.33
N TRP A 419 -0.97 20.45 -0.24
CA TRP A 419 -1.37 20.91 1.08
C TRP A 419 -0.31 21.78 1.75
N LEU A 420 0.97 21.51 1.54
CA LEU A 420 2.06 22.36 2.04
C LEU A 420 1.99 23.77 1.42
N LEU A 421 1.57 23.87 0.16
CA LEU A 421 1.39 25.15 -0.51
C LEU A 421 0.29 26.02 0.13
N THR A 422 -0.61 25.44 0.93
CA THR A 422 -1.62 26.19 1.72
C THR A 422 -1.09 26.71 3.05
N GLU A 423 0.20 26.50 3.37
CA GLU A 423 0.84 26.87 4.63
C GLU A 423 0.07 26.32 5.84
N ALA A 424 -0.31 25.04 5.78
CA ALA A 424 -1.04 24.36 6.83
C ALA A 424 -0.22 24.30 8.11
N ARG A 425 -0.84 24.63 9.26
CA ARG A 425 -0.25 24.55 10.61
C ARG A 425 -0.57 23.24 11.32
N ILE A 426 -1.67 22.62 10.91
CA ILE A 426 -2.16 21.32 11.41
C ILE A 426 -2.28 20.40 10.21
N VAL A 427 -1.59 19.27 10.24
CA VAL A 427 -1.61 18.28 9.16
C VAL A 427 -2.16 16.97 9.69
N LEU A 428 -3.24 16.51 9.06
CA LEU A 428 -3.86 15.22 9.33
C LEU A 428 -3.39 14.23 8.26
N LEU A 429 -2.78 13.13 8.67
CA LEU A 429 -2.22 12.11 7.80
C LEU A 429 -3.00 10.79 7.99
N ASN A 430 -3.65 10.35 6.94
CA ASN A 430 -4.38 9.09 6.93
C ASN A 430 -3.61 8.05 6.10
N ASP A 431 -2.78 7.26 6.76
CA ASP A 431 -1.94 6.19 6.18
C ASP A 431 -1.15 6.64 4.92
N PRO A 432 -0.39 7.76 5.00
CA PRO A 432 0.15 8.47 3.83
C PRO A 432 1.22 7.69 3.08
N THR A 433 1.74 6.62 3.66
CA THR A 433 2.85 5.81 3.12
C THR A 433 2.39 4.48 2.55
N ARG A 434 1.08 4.23 2.55
CA ARG A 434 0.50 3.00 2.03
C ARG A 434 0.77 2.83 0.53
N GLY A 435 1.34 1.66 0.18
CA GLY A 435 1.68 1.34 -1.21
C GLY A 435 2.79 2.20 -1.82
N ILE A 436 3.71 2.66 -0.99
CA ILE A 436 4.91 3.41 -1.39
C ILE A 436 6.16 2.56 -1.09
N ASP A 437 7.19 2.72 -1.92
CA ASP A 437 8.47 2.04 -1.74
C ASP A 437 9.24 2.56 -0.51
N VAL A 438 10.11 1.71 0.05
CA VAL A 438 10.86 2.00 1.29
C VAL A 438 11.70 3.26 1.20
N GLY A 439 12.33 3.51 0.04
CA GLY A 439 13.17 4.71 -0.15
C GLY A 439 12.34 6.00 -0.11
N THR A 440 11.17 6.00 -0.75
CA THR A 440 10.24 7.15 -0.71
C THR A 440 9.60 7.32 0.68
N LYS A 441 9.31 6.21 1.41
CA LYS A 441 8.85 6.28 2.80
C LYS A 441 9.83 7.08 3.67
N GLN A 442 11.13 6.79 3.59
CA GLN A 442 12.16 7.53 4.34
C GLN A 442 12.19 9.02 4.02
N GLU A 443 12.05 9.38 2.73
CA GLU A 443 11.98 10.80 2.33
C GLU A 443 10.74 11.49 2.94
N ILE A 444 9.61 10.76 3.04
CA ILE A 444 8.40 11.27 3.69
C ILE A 444 8.61 11.40 5.21
N TYR A 445 9.23 10.43 5.89
CA TYR A 445 9.51 10.53 7.33
C TYR A 445 10.39 11.72 7.65
N GLN A 446 11.45 11.94 6.86
CA GLN A 446 12.30 13.13 7.01
C GLN A 446 11.49 14.41 6.83
N LEU A 447 10.62 14.47 5.81
CA LEU A 447 9.75 15.61 5.59
C LEU A 447 8.82 15.87 6.78
N LEU A 448 8.22 14.83 7.38
CA LEU A 448 7.35 14.99 8.55
C LEU A 448 8.10 15.57 9.74
N HIS A 449 9.32 15.10 10.00
CA HIS A 449 10.18 15.65 11.04
C HIS A 449 10.60 17.11 10.76
N ASP A 450 10.94 17.43 9.51
CA ASP A 450 11.30 18.80 9.11
C ASP A 450 10.10 19.75 9.29
N LEU A 451 8.89 19.32 8.93
CA LEU A 451 7.65 20.08 9.15
C LEU A 451 7.36 20.28 10.64
N ALA A 452 7.51 19.24 11.46
CA ALA A 452 7.32 19.33 12.89
C ALA A 452 8.36 20.26 13.54
N ALA A 453 9.63 20.19 13.12
CA ALA A 453 10.67 21.10 13.56
C ALA A 453 10.40 22.56 13.15
N ALA A 454 9.75 22.78 12.01
CA ALA A 454 9.28 24.10 11.57
C ALA A 454 8.00 24.57 12.29
N GLY A 455 7.46 23.77 13.23
CA GLY A 455 6.32 24.13 14.07
C GLY A 455 4.96 23.60 13.58
N THR A 456 4.90 22.78 12.54
CA THR A 456 3.66 22.14 12.07
C THR A 456 3.25 21.04 13.05
N SER A 457 2.00 21.06 13.52
CA SER A 457 1.41 20.02 14.38
C SER A 457 0.84 18.92 13.51
N ILE A 458 1.17 17.67 13.81
CA ILE A 458 0.82 16.53 12.94
C ILE A 458 0.03 15.49 13.74
N LEU A 459 -1.12 15.07 13.19
CA LEU A 459 -1.88 13.92 13.67
C LEU A 459 -1.75 12.81 12.62
N PHE A 460 -1.08 11.72 12.98
CA PHE A 460 -0.61 10.69 12.06
C PHE A 460 -1.24 9.33 12.35
N TYR A 461 -2.13 8.88 11.49
CA TYR A 461 -2.61 7.50 11.48
C TYR A 461 -1.78 6.67 10.50
N SER A 462 -1.30 5.53 10.95
CA SER A 462 -0.68 4.50 10.12
C SER A 462 -1.12 3.11 10.57
N THR A 463 -1.33 2.23 9.60
CA THR A 463 -1.52 0.78 9.82
C THR A 463 -0.20 0.05 10.04
N ASP A 464 0.93 0.69 9.75
CA ASP A 464 2.29 0.20 9.98
C ASP A 464 2.80 0.72 11.35
N TYR A 465 2.87 -0.17 12.33
CA TYR A 465 3.26 0.22 13.70
C TYR A 465 4.70 0.72 13.78
N ASP A 466 5.60 0.23 12.91
CA ASP A 466 6.98 0.71 12.86
C ASP A 466 7.04 2.21 12.51
N GLU A 467 6.12 2.70 11.68
CA GLU A 467 6.00 4.12 11.37
C GLU A 467 5.58 4.95 12.60
N LEU A 468 4.64 4.44 13.39
CA LEU A 468 4.23 5.10 14.63
C LEU A 468 5.37 5.11 15.65
N ILE A 469 6.10 3.99 15.79
CA ILE A 469 7.26 3.87 16.67
C ILE A 469 8.37 4.82 16.23
N GLY A 470 8.65 4.87 14.93
CA GLY A 470 9.78 5.65 14.38
C GLY A 470 9.54 7.14 14.30
N CYS A 471 8.31 7.57 13.97
CA CYS A 471 8.02 8.97 13.64
C CYS A 471 7.33 9.76 14.76
N CYS A 472 6.55 9.12 15.65
CA CYS A 472 5.68 9.83 16.57
C CYS A 472 6.35 10.15 17.91
N ASP A 473 6.06 11.34 18.44
CA ASP A 473 6.48 11.74 19.80
C ASP A 473 5.69 10.96 20.87
N ARG A 474 4.40 10.70 20.61
CA ARG A 474 3.53 9.81 21.39
C ARG A 474 2.47 9.18 20.51
N VAL A 475 1.89 8.07 20.97
CA VAL A 475 0.88 7.29 20.23
C VAL A 475 -0.37 7.12 21.11
N LEU A 476 -1.52 7.52 20.56
CA LEU A 476 -2.83 7.35 21.16
C LEU A 476 -3.47 6.08 20.60
N ILE A 477 -3.83 5.14 21.47
CA ILE A 477 -4.44 3.90 21.05
C ILE A 477 -5.96 4.05 21.09
N LEU A 478 -6.58 3.84 19.92
CA LEU A 478 -8.04 3.85 19.76
C LEU A 478 -8.61 2.44 19.84
N TYR A 479 -9.69 2.30 20.61
CA TYR A 479 -10.50 1.10 20.70
C TYR A 479 -11.96 1.48 20.91
N GLY A 480 -12.88 0.91 20.11
CA GLY A 480 -14.30 1.19 20.19
C GLY A 480 -14.67 2.67 20.08
N GLY A 481 -13.92 3.44 19.26
CA GLY A 481 -14.15 4.88 19.08
C GLY A 481 -13.75 5.75 20.28
N ARG A 482 -12.88 5.29 21.15
CA ARG A 482 -12.32 6.00 22.31
C ARG A 482 -10.82 5.92 22.32
N VAL A 483 -10.16 6.92 22.88
CA VAL A 483 -8.73 6.83 23.24
C VAL A 483 -8.65 6.10 24.58
N ILE A 484 -8.06 4.89 24.56
CA ILE A 484 -7.97 4.05 25.77
C ILE A 484 -6.59 4.11 26.43
N ARG A 485 -5.56 4.52 25.68
CA ARG A 485 -4.20 4.59 26.21
C ARG A 485 -3.36 5.59 25.42
N THR A 486 -2.43 6.25 26.10
CA THR A 486 -1.36 7.05 25.50
C THR A 486 -0.03 6.36 25.79
N LEU A 487 0.78 6.16 24.76
CA LEU A 487 2.15 5.62 24.85
C LEU A 487 3.13 6.73 24.54
N GLU A 488 4.17 6.89 25.38
CA GLU A 488 5.17 7.95 25.27
C GLU A 488 6.58 7.37 25.48
N GLY A 489 7.60 7.97 24.84
CA GLY A 489 9.00 7.59 25.00
C GLY A 489 9.24 6.10 24.74
N ASP A 490 9.92 5.42 25.65
CA ASP A 490 10.28 4.00 25.56
C ASP A 490 9.07 3.06 25.64
N ALA A 491 7.87 3.55 26.02
CA ALA A 491 6.65 2.78 26.01
C ALA A 491 6.06 2.59 24.58
N ILE A 492 6.54 3.36 23.60
CA ILE A 492 6.10 3.21 22.20
C ILE A 492 6.84 2.01 21.59
N THR A 493 6.29 0.81 21.79
CA THR A 493 6.78 -0.46 21.24
C THR A 493 5.65 -1.19 20.54
N GLU A 494 5.99 -2.03 19.55
CA GLU A 494 5.01 -2.84 18.85
C GLU A 494 4.17 -3.68 19.83
N THR A 495 4.83 -4.33 20.79
CA THR A 495 4.16 -5.13 21.83
C THR A 495 3.11 -4.32 22.61
N ASN A 496 3.45 -3.09 23.03
CA ASN A 496 2.54 -2.24 23.78
C ASN A 496 1.40 -1.71 22.91
N ILE A 497 1.67 -1.38 21.64
CA ILE A 497 0.65 -0.94 20.68
C ILE A 497 -0.34 -2.08 20.45
N VAL A 498 0.14 -3.29 20.12
CA VAL A 498 -0.70 -4.46 19.85
C VAL A 498 -1.49 -4.89 21.07
N ALA A 499 -0.85 -5.01 22.24
CA ALA A 499 -1.54 -5.37 23.48
C ALA A 499 -2.66 -4.38 23.82
N SER A 500 -2.39 -3.08 23.69
CA SER A 500 -3.40 -2.04 23.92
C SER A 500 -4.49 -2.06 22.85
N ALA A 501 -4.15 -2.26 21.57
CA ALA A 501 -5.11 -2.34 20.46
C ALA A 501 -6.09 -3.53 20.59
N LEU A 502 -5.66 -4.62 21.24
CA LEU A 502 -6.49 -5.77 21.56
C LEU A 502 -7.23 -5.62 22.91
N ASN A 503 -7.05 -4.48 23.59
CA ASN A 503 -7.58 -4.20 24.93
C ASN A 503 -7.21 -5.31 25.94
N LEU A 504 -6.02 -5.89 25.78
CA LEU A 504 -5.47 -6.85 26.75
C LEU A 504 -4.90 -6.07 27.94
N GLU A 505 -5.39 -6.33 29.14
CA GLU A 505 -4.77 -5.81 30.36
C GLU A 505 -3.36 -6.38 30.50
N THR A 506 -2.34 -5.54 30.30
CA THR A 506 -0.97 -5.90 30.70
C THR A 506 -0.95 -5.82 32.24
N ASN A 507 -0.90 -6.97 32.90
CA ASN A 507 -0.72 -7.08 34.34
C ASN A 507 0.51 -6.27 34.80
N GLY A 508 0.29 -5.13 35.44
CA GLY A 508 1.31 -4.40 36.17
C GLY A 508 1.38 -2.90 35.93
N ARG A 509 0.35 -2.17 36.33
CA ARG A 509 0.34 -0.88 37.08
C ARG A 509 -0.95 -0.13 36.81
N ALA A 510 -1.61 0.20 37.90
CA ALA A 510 -2.88 0.91 37.94
C ALA A 510 -2.85 2.19 37.09
N ALA A 511 -3.94 2.43 36.37
CA ALA A 511 -4.27 3.69 35.73
C ALA A 511 -4.29 4.80 36.79
N GLU A 512 -3.36 5.74 36.74
CA GLU A 512 -3.58 7.04 37.37
C GLU A 512 -4.65 7.77 36.58
N ALA A 513 -5.78 7.92 37.19
CA ALA A 513 -6.89 8.74 36.72
C ALA A 513 -6.42 10.19 36.59
N VAL A 514 -6.57 10.76 35.41
CA VAL A 514 -6.42 12.19 35.18
C VAL A 514 -7.54 12.90 35.92
N PRO A 515 -7.23 13.84 36.85
CA PRO A 515 -8.28 14.63 37.52
C PRO A 515 -8.97 15.55 36.52
N ALA A 516 -10.26 15.80 36.78
CA ALA A 516 -11.21 16.55 35.97
C ALA A 516 -10.83 18.01 35.70
#